data_75362742cdc1c1266c6903e358d79f93
#
_entry.id   75362742cdc1c1266c6903e358d79f93
#
_cell.length_a   1.000
_cell.length_b   1.000
_cell.length_c   1.000
_cell.angle_alpha   90.00
_cell.angle_beta   90.00
_cell.angle_gamma   90.00
#
_symmetry.space_group_name_H-M   'P 1'
#
loop_
_entity.id
_entity.type
_entity.pdbx_description
1 polymer ?
#
loop_
_entity_poly.entity_id
_entity_poly.type
_entity_poly.pdbx_seq_one_letter_code
_entity_poly.pdbx_strand_id
1 'polypeptide(L)'
;MSINKLETLEVSGTPEEIGFAVGKNMADSIRETVLPLVEFQQAQRNWTGSSYLKKLDEAARNIFPAYVLELEGMARGAQLDYESLLIWNCRGDLPLLAGANPESAEHAPEGCTTLLYPSAEDADAVIAHNEDGPPELDGHCRWLTVTQANGTKFSTFHYPGMLPGHTFSVNSHGLVQTINNIRVDDLKPGIPRHFICRAILDCSTLEEALVHLQRPDRASGFHHSLGQPSGNNLLSVEAPASACEVKKISRPASHANHLLDEKFSGLSQTITDSSAFRQDMSEKLLRESTAPKAQSILFHQPSQGLSIFRRPKDGADDYAFTLATGIFHISASGVKWQIHLNKNELPALAN
;
A
#
# COMPACT_ATOMS: atom_id res chain seq x y z
N MET A 1 -6.48 10.89 -23.00
CA MET A 1 -6.17 9.57 -23.59
C MET A 1 -5.78 8.67 -22.45
N SER A 2 -6.55 7.62 -22.17
CA SER A 2 -6.19 6.64 -21.12
C SER A 2 -4.90 5.95 -21.53
N ILE A 3 -3.87 6.03 -20.69
CA ILE A 3 -2.61 5.31 -20.89
C ILE A 3 -2.88 3.86 -20.52
N ASN A 4 -3.15 3.01 -21.50
CA ASN A 4 -3.45 1.58 -21.28
C ASN A 4 -2.20 0.73 -21.05
N LYS A 5 -1.07 1.34 -20.65
CA LYS A 5 0.18 0.61 -20.46
C LYS A 5 0.81 1.01 -19.12
N LEU A 6 0.99 0.04 -18.25
CA LEU A 6 1.82 0.22 -17.05
C LEU A 6 3.30 0.19 -17.47
N GLU A 7 4.00 1.27 -17.21
CA GLU A 7 5.43 1.33 -17.46
C GLU A 7 6.20 0.50 -16.41
N THR A 8 7.23 -0.18 -16.85
CA THR A 8 8.12 -0.97 -16.00
C THR A 8 9.41 -0.21 -15.75
N LEU A 9 9.94 -0.35 -14.52
CA LEU A 9 11.24 0.18 -14.14
C LEU A 9 12.04 -0.93 -13.45
N GLU A 10 13.21 -1.25 -13.99
CA GLU A 10 14.12 -2.23 -13.41
C GLU A 10 15.36 -1.52 -12.89
N VAL A 11 15.71 -1.76 -11.63
CA VAL A 11 16.89 -1.18 -10.97
C VAL A 11 17.65 -2.25 -10.18
N SER A 12 18.94 -2.02 -9.99
CA SER A 12 19.78 -2.93 -9.21
C SER A 12 20.91 -2.19 -8.50
N GLY A 13 21.40 -2.76 -7.41
CA GLY A 13 22.56 -2.24 -6.68
C GLY A 13 22.39 -2.27 -5.17
N THR A 14 23.15 -1.41 -4.51
CA THR A 14 23.02 -1.07 -3.09
C THR A 14 21.73 -0.26 -2.85
N PRO A 15 21.24 -0.15 -1.60
CA PRO A 15 20.07 0.67 -1.30
C PRO A 15 20.18 2.10 -1.86
N GLU A 16 21.32 2.74 -1.68
CA GLU A 16 21.59 4.10 -2.17
C GLU A 16 21.53 4.20 -3.69
N GLU A 17 22.12 3.24 -4.42
CA GLU A 17 22.11 3.19 -5.89
C GLU A 17 20.69 2.90 -6.42
N ILE A 18 19.95 2.00 -5.77
CA ILE A 18 18.55 1.70 -6.09
C ILE A 18 17.72 2.98 -5.93
N GLY A 19 17.80 3.63 -4.76
CA GLY A 19 17.10 4.88 -4.52
C GLY A 19 17.42 5.95 -5.55
N PHE A 20 18.72 6.16 -5.85
CA PHE A 20 19.15 7.14 -6.84
C PHE A 20 18.56 6.84 -8.23
N ALA A 21 18.59 5.58 -8.66
CA ALA A 21 18.05 5.19 -9.97
C ALA A 21 16.53 5.40 -10.04
N VAL A 22 15.78 5.02 -8.99
CA VAL A 22 14.34 5.25 -8.89
C VAL A 22 14.03 6.74 -8.91
N GLY A 23 14.68 7.53 -8.05
CA GLY A 23 14.48 8.97 -7.96
C GLY A 23 14.77 9.69 -9.29
N LYS A 24 15.86 9.32 -9.97
CA LYS A 24 16.23 9.87 -11.27
C LYS A 24 15.18 9.54 -12.35
N ASN A 25 14.71 8.31 -12.41
CA ASN A 25 13.73 7.88 -13.42
C ASN A 25 12.33 8.46 -13.17
N MET A 26 11.98 8.74 -11.92
CA MET A 26 10.65 9.25 -11.55
C MET A 26 10.65 10.73 -11.18
N ALA A 27 11.75 11.46 -11.42
CA ALA A 27 11.90 12.85 -11.03
C ALA A 27 10.78 13.76 -11.56
N ASP A 28 10.42 13.61 -12.83
CA ASP A 28 9.36 14.41 -13.45
C ASP A 28 7.99 14.02 -12.88
N SER A 29 7.71 12.72 -12.74
CA SER A 29 6.47 12.26 -12.09
C SER A 29 6.33 12.81 -10.66
N ILE A 30 7.41 12.84 -9.87
CA ILE A 30 7.37 13.43 -8.51
C ILE A 30 7.02 14.91 -8.58
N ARG A 31 7.66 15.67 -9.48
CA ARG A 31 7.42 17.11 -9.62
C ARG A 31 6.03 17.45 -10.13
N GLU A 32 5.54 16.65 -11.08
CA GLU A 32 4.26 16.91 -11.74
C GLU A 32 3.07 16.45 -10.90
N THR A 33 3.22 15.41 -10.08
CA THR A 33 2.09 14.80 -9.37
C THR A 33 2.16 14.92 -7.85
N VAL A 34 3.33 14.71 -7.23
CA VAL A 34 3.44 14.69 -5.77
C VAL A 34 3.58 16.09 -5.19
N LEU A 35 4.53 16.89 -5.72
CA LEU A 35 4.79 18.22 -5.17
C LEU A 35 3.59 19.18 -5.24
N PRO A 36 2.68 19.11 -6.26
CA PRO A 36 1.48 19.94 -6.30
C PRO A 36 0.33 19.46 -5.39
N LEU A 37 0.37 18.21 -4.88
CA LEU A 37 -0.71 17.70 -4.02
C LEU A 37 -0.92 18.60 -2.80
N VAL A 38 -2.16 18.92 -2.54
CA VAL A 38 -2.54 19.80 -1.42
C VAL A 38 -2.09 19.21 -0.08
N GLU A 39 -2.31 17.92 0.11
CA GLU A 39 -1.89 17.19 1.32
C GLU A 39 -0.36 17.15 1.48
N PHE A 40 0.40 17.02 0.41
CA PHE A 40 1.86 17.09 0.47
C PHE A 40 2.33 18.48 0.89
N GLN A 41 1.78 19.53 0.27
CA GLN A 41 2.12 20.91 0.59
C GLN A 41 1.72 21.30 2.02
N GLN A 42 0.59 20.80 2.51
CA GLN A 42 0.17 20.99 3.90
C GLN A 42 1.12 20.27 4.85
N ALA A 43 1.47 19.02 4.57
CA ALA A 43 2.43 18.26 5.37
C ALA A 43 3.80 18.96 5.41
N GLN A 44 4.30 19.43 4.28
CA GLN A 44 5.54 20.22 4.23
C GLN A 44 5.48 21.46 5.10
N ARG A 45 4.46 22.31 4.95
CA ARG A 45 4.30 23.54 5.76
C ARG A 45 4.27 23.25 7.25
N ASN A 46 3.66 22.16 7.64
CA ASN A 46 3.40 21.84 9.04
C ASN A 46 4.56 21.12 9.72
N TRP A 47 5.32 20.32 8.97
CA TRP A 47 6.24 19.36 9.57
C TRP A 47 7.71 19.55 9.22
N THR A 48 8.05 20.39 8.22
CA THR A 48 9.46 20.70 7.92
C THR A 48 10.14 21.29 9.16
N GLY A 49 11.30 20.75 9.53
CA GLY A 49 12.10 21.13 10.69
C GLY A 49 11.50 20.74 12.05
N SER A 50 10.37 20.02 12.08
CA SER A 50 9.69 19.70 13.34
C SER A 50 10.45 18.65 14.16
N SER A 51 10.35 18.76 15.48
CA SER A 51 10.92 17.78 16.40
C SER A 51 10.24 16.40 16.30
N TYR A 52 8.97 16.35 15.86
CA TYR A 52 8.26 15.10 15.67
C TYR A 52 8.80 14.33 14.45
N LEU A 53 8.92 14.99 13.30
CA LEU A 53 9.51 14.40 12.09
C LEU A 53 10.95 13.91 12.35
N LYS A 54 11.73 14.70 13.09
CA LYS A 54 13.09 14.31 13.47
C LYS A 54 13.13 13.00 14.29
N LYS A 55 12.18 12.79 15.21
CA LYS A 55 12.06 11.53 15.97
C LYS A 55 11.69 10.35 15.08
N LEU A 56 10.86 10.55 14.05
CA LEU A 56 10.55 9.52 13.06
C LEU A 56 11.80 9.14 12.24
N ASP A 57 12.56 10.14 11.78
CA ASP A 57 13.82 9.93 11.06
C ASP A 57 14.86 9.20 11.92
N GLU A 58 15.05 9.62 13.18
CA GLU A 58 15.97 8.97 14.11
C GLU A 58 15.58 7.49 14.35
N ALA A 59 14.29 7.19 14.50
CA ALA A 59 13.82 5.81 14.65
C ALA A 59 14.08 4.97 13.38
N ALA A 60 13.82 5.55 12.20
CA ALA A 60 14.11 4.90 10.93
C ALA A 60 15.60 4.63 10.75
N ARG A 61 16.48 5.62 11.02
CA ARG A 61 17.95 5.50 10.92
C ARG A 61 18.50 4.43 11.86
N ASN A 62 17.96 4.34 13.06
CA ASN A 62 18.44 3.37 14.06
C ASN A 62 18.07 1.93 13.69
N ILE A 63 16.91 1.70 13.09
CA ILE A 63 16.37 0.36 12.83
C ILE A 63 16.58 -0.08 11.38
N PHE A 64 16.41 0.84 10.43
CA PHE A 64 16.47 0.58 8.99
C PHE A 64 17.42 1.53 8.25
N PRO A 65 18.71 1.62 8.64
CA PRO A 65 19.65 2.55 8.03
C PRO A 65 19.78 2.36 6.50
N ALA A 66 19.64 1.12 6.02
CA ALA A 66 19.68 0.82 4.60
C ALA A 66 18.54 1.48 3.81
N TYR A 67 17.33 1.51 4.37
CA TYR A 67 16.19 2.13 3.69
C TYR A 67 16.21 3.66 3.80
N VAL A 68 16.86 4.19 4.83
CA VAL A 68 17.18 5.64 4.87
C VAL A 68 18.15 6.01 3.75
N LEU A 69 19.22 5.23 3.53
CA LEU A 69 20.11 5.42 2.39
C LEU A 69 19.38 5.30 1.03
N GLU A 70 18.42 4.39 0.92
CA GLU A 70 17.57 4.25 -0.27
C GLU A 70 16.75 5.53 -0.50
N LEU A 71 16.13 6.09 0.54
CA LEU A 71 15.38 7.34 0.44
C LEU A 71 16.27 8.56 0.18
N GLU A 72 17.45 8.64 0.79
CA GLU A 72 18.45 9.67 0.50
C GLU A 72 18.95 9.58 -0.94
N GLY A 73 19.19 8.38 -1.44
CA GLY A 73 19.52 8.13 -2.84
C GLY A 73 18.41 8.63 -3.76
N MET A 74 17.15 8.31 -3.44
CA MET A 74 15.98 8.74 -4.20
C MET A 74 15.87 10.28 -4.24
N ALA A 75 16.07 10.95 -3.12
CA ALA A 75 16.06 12.41 -3.04
C ALA A 75 17.14 13.03 -3.97
N ARG A 76 18.37 12.51 -3.92
CA ARG A 76 19.44 12.97 -4.81
C ARG A 76 19.13 12.71 -6.29
N GLY A 77 18.61 11.52 -6.61
CA GLY A 77 18.23 11.16 -7.98
C GLY A 77 17.13 12.06 -8.54
N ALA A 78 16.15 12.40 -7.72
CA ALA A 78 15.07 13.32 -8.07
C ALA A 78 15.45 14.81 -7.99
N GLN A 79 16.64 15.14 -7.47
CA GLN A 79 17.11 16.51 -7.19
C GLN A 79 16.14 17.25 -6.24
N LEU A 80 15.74 16.57 -5.17
CA LEU A 80 14.92 17.08 -4.09
C LEU A 80 15.69 16.97 -2.77
N ASP A 81 15.25 17.74 -1.76
CA ASP A 81 15.78 17.54 -0.42
C ASP A 81 15.21 16.26 0.21
N TYR A 82 16.02 15.63 1.06
CA TYR A 82 15.65 14.38 1.75
C TYR A 82 14.40 14.57 2.63
N GLU A 83 14.31 15.70 3.35
CA GLU A 83 13.23 15.95 4.29
C GLU A 83 11.86 15.99 3.59
N SER A 84 11.80 16.55 2.38
CA SER A 84 10.59 16.56 1.56
C SER A 84 10.10 15.14 1.24
N LEU A 85 11.00 14.25 0.82
CA LEU A 85 10.63 12.86 0.57
C LEU A 85 10.35 12.09 1.86
N LEU A 86 11.04 12.39 2.95
CA LEU A 86 10.74 11.82 4.26
C LEU A 86 9.32 12.19 4.70
N ILE A 87 8.90 13.45 4.58
CA ILE A 87 7.55 13.92 4.88
C ILE A 87 6.52 13.13 4.05
N TRP A 88 6.77 12.94 2.75
CA TRP A 88 5.89 12.16 1.88
C TRP A 88 5.78 10.71 2.33
N ASN A 89 6.87 10.09 2.73
CA ASN A 89 6.91 8.73 3.25
C ASN A 89 6.37 8.59 4.68
N CYS A 90 6.31 9.68 5.45
CA CYS A 90 5.77 9.69 6.81
C CYS A 90 4.35 10.28 6.90
N ARG A 91 3.70 10.66 5.77
CA ARG A 91 2.43 11.41 5.80
C ARG A 91 1.33 10.78 6.65
N GLY A 92 1.31 9.44 6.74
CA GLY A 92 0.36 8.71 7.57
C GLY A 92 0.81 8.47 9.01
N ASP A 93 2.04 8.86 9.35
CA ASP A 93 2.60 8.80 10.70
C ASP A 93 2.56 10.18 11.40
N LEU A 94 2.17 11.23 10.65
CA LEU A 94 2.13 12.61 11.12
C LEU A 94 0.75 12.94 11.70
N PRO A 95 0.65 13.39 12.95
CA PRO A 95 -0.62 13.75 13.55
C PRO A 95 -1.33 14.87 12.78
N LEU A 96 -2.65 14.79 12.69
CA LEU A 96 -3.44 15.93 12.23
C LEU A 96 -3.29 17.07 13.21
N LEU A 97 -2.94 18.25 12.72
CA LEU A 97 -2.85 19.42 13.58
C LEU A 97 -4.25 19.84 14.04
N ALA A 98 -4.34 20.34 15.29
CA ALA A 98 -5.57 20.87 15.84
C ALA A 98 -6.11 22.00 14.93
N GLY A 99 -7.34 21.85 14.45
CA GLY A 99 -7.97 22.77 13.50
C GLY A 99 -7.87 22.36 12.03
N ALA A 100 -7.21 21.23 11.70
CA ALA A 100 -7.37 20.60 10.39
C ALA A 100 -8.85 20.18 10.23
N ASN A 101 -9.45 20.54 9.10
CA ASN A 101 -10.86 20.23 8.84
C ASN A 101 -11.08 18.72 8.81
N PRO A 102 -11.93 18.13 9.68
CA PRO A 102 -12.26 16.70 9.61
C PRO A 102 -12.84 16.29 8.25
N GLU A 103 -13.52 17.19 7.54
CA GLU A 103 -14.05 16.96 6.20
C GLU A 103 -12.93 16.65 5.18
N SER A 104 -11.70 17.15 5.41
CA SER A 104 -10.57 16.76 4.57
C SER A 104 -10.15 15.29 4.72
N ALA A 105 -10.47 14.65 5.85
CA ALA A 105 -10.24 13.23 6.08
C ALA A 105 -11.28 12.34 5.38
N GLU A 106 -12.53 12.83 5.23
CA GLU A 106 -13.60 12.14 4.49
C GLU A 106 -13.30 12.09 2.98
N HIS A 107 -12.63 13.12 2.48
CA HIS A 107 -12.24 13.25 1.07
C HIS A 107 -10.80 12.78 0.80
N ALA A 108 -10.16 12.07 1.76
CA ALA A 108 -8.81 11.56 1.54
C ALA A 108 -8.79 10.60 0.35
N PRO A 109 -7.95 10.87 -0.67
CA PRO A 109 -7.98 10.15 -1.95
C PRO A 109 -7.49 8.71 -1.84
N GLU A 110 -6.87 8.34 -0.72
CA GLU A 110 -6.31 7.01 -0.51
C GLU A 110 -7.37 6.02 -0.02
N GLY A 111 -7.42 4.89 -0.66
CA GLY A 111 -8.24 3.77 -0.28
C GLY A 111 -7.75 2.49 -0.92
N CYS A 112 -8.20 1.37 -0.44
CA CYS A 112 -7.84 0.07 -0.99
C CYS A 112 -8.95 -0.91 -0.68
N THR A 113 -9.04 -1.97 -1.49
CA THR A 113 -9.89 -3.11 -1.18
C THR A 113 -9.10 -4.38 -1.45
N THR A 114 -8.90 -5.20 -0.44
CA THR A 114 -8.23 -6.49 -0.58
C THR A 114 -9.23 -7.62 -0.42
N LEU A 115 -9.07 -8.65 -1.24
CA LEU A 115 -9.77 -9.94 -1.14
C LEU A 115 -8.75 -11.04 -0.89
N LEU A 116 -9.09 -11.95 0.00
CA LEU A 116 -8.29 -13.08 0.41
C LEU A 116 -9.08 -14.37 0.20
N TYR A 117 -8.58 -15.25 -0.64
CA TYR A 117 -9.15 -16.59 -0.85
C TYR A 117 -8.12 -17.63 -0.41
N PRO A 118 -8.38 -18.37 0.65
CA PRO A 118 -7.50 -19.47 1.04
C PRO A 118 -7.51 -20.55 -0.04
N SER A 119 -6.42 -21.32 -0.12
CA SER A 119 -6.37 -22.47 -1.02
C SER A 119 -7.43 -23.49 -0.70
N ALA A 120 -7.94 -24.16 -1.73
CA ALA A 120 -8.84 -25.30 -1.64
C ALA A 120 -8.19 -26.50 -2.38
N GLU A 121 -8.86 -27.66 -2.37
CA GLU A 121 -8.30 -28.93 -2.94
C GLU A 121 -7.87 -28.75 -4.40
N ASP A 122 -8.64 -27.98 -5.20
CA ASP A 122 -8.37 -27.74 -6.62
C ASP A 122 -8.11 -26.26 -6.95
N ALA A 123 -7.77 -25.42 -5.97
CA ALA A 123 -7.61 -23.98 -6.18
C ALA A 123 -6.43 -23.40 -5.41
N ASP A 124 -5.65 -22.58 -6.10
CA ASP A 124 -4.59 -21.78 -5.51
C ASP A 124 -5.16 -20.77 -4.49
N ALA A 125 -4.36 -20.41 -3.50
CA ALA A 125 -4.67 -19.25 -2.68
C ALA A 125 -4.57 -17.97 -3.52
N VAL A 126 -5.45 -16.99 -3.25
CA VAL A 126 -5.45 -15.72 -4.00
C VAL A 126 -5.45 -14.55 -3.05
N ILE A 127 -4.54 -13.61 -3.30
CA ILE A 127 -4.62 -12.23 -2.79
C ILE A 127 -4.91 -11.33 -3.98
N ALA A 128 -5.99 -10.55 -3.89
CA ALA A 128 -6.35 -9.60 -4.93
C ALA A 128 -6.63 -8.22 -4.30
N HIS A 129 -6.18 -7.16 -4.94
CA HIS A 129 -6.13 -5.83 -4.35
C HIS A 129 -6.40 -4.73 -5.37
N ASN A 130 -7.35 -3.84 -5.04
CA ASN A 130 -7.49 -2.54 -5.68
C ASN A 130 -6.67 -1.52 -4.90
N GLU A 131 -5.77 -0.86 -5.58
CA GLU A 131 -5.02 0.29 -5.07
C GLU A 131 -5.69 1.58 -5.54
N ASP A 132 -6.24 2.33 -4.59
CA ASP A 132 -6.89 3.61 -4.87
C ASP A 132 -6.03 4.76 -4.34
N GLY A 133 -5.79 5.74 -5.16
CA GLY A 133 -4.99 6.91 -4.84
C GLY A 133 -5.49 8.19 -5.50
N PRO A 134 -4.72 9.29 -5.35
CA PRO A 134 -5.01 10.54 -6.06
C PRO A 134 -5.05 10.31 -7.57
N PRO A 135 -6.07 10.86 -8.28
CA PRO A 135 -6.18 10.76 -9.74
C PRO A 135 -4.93 11.30 -10.47
N GLU A 136 -4.23 12.24 -9.87
CA GLU A 136 -3.00 12.85 -10.39
C GLU A 136 -1.88 11.82 -10.58
N LEU A 137 -1.95 10.68 -9.88
CA LEU A 137 -0.96 9.60 -10.01
C LEU A 137 -1.27 8.65 -11.17
N ASP A 138 -2.44 8.76 -11.82
CA ASP A 138 -2.78 7.89 -12.96
C ASP A 138 -1.79 8.09 -14.12
N GLY A 139 -1.17 6.99 -14.56
CA GLY A 139 -0.11 7.01 -15.58
C GLY A 139 1.30 7.36 -15.07
N HIS A 140 1.46 7.78 -13.81
CA HIS A 140 2.74 8.16 -13.21
C HIS A 140 3.34 7.07 -12.30
N CYS A 141 2.56 6.04 -11.96
CA CYS A 141 3.04 4.87 -11.23
C CYS A 141 3.83 3.92 -12.15
N ARG A 142 4.65 3.05 -11.54
CA ARG A 142 5.48 2.07 -12.25
C ARG A 142 5.31 0.67 -11.64
N TRP A 143 5.49 -0.37 -12.47
CA TRP A 143 5.83 -1.67 -11.96
C TRP A 143 7.34 -1.70 -11.76
N LEU A 144 7.76 -1.49 -10.53
CA LEU A 144 9.17 -1.44 -10.14
C LEU A 144 9.67 -2.84 -9.81
N THR A 145 10.74 -3.28 -10.47
CA THR A 145 11.48 -4.49 -10.13
C THR A 145 12.87 -4.12 -9.64
N VAL A 146 13.20 -4.55 -8.42
CA VAL A 146 14.47 -4.28 -7.76
C VAL A 146 15.27 -5.57 -7.64
N THR A 147 16.56 -5.52 -7.99
CA THR A 147 17.54 -6.57 -7.67
C THR A 147 18.57 -5.97 -6.72
N GLN A 148 18.55 -6.39 -5.47
CA GLN A 148 19.48 -5.90 -4.47
C GLN A 148 20.86 -6.53 -4.63
N ALA A 149 21.91 -5.87 -4.10
CA ALA A 149 23.29 -6.37 -4.15
C ALA A 149 23.48 -7.75 -3.49
N ASN A 150 22.63 -8.11 -2.52
CA ASN A 150 22.61 -9.44 -1.88
C ASN A 150 21.90 -10.53 -2.71
N GLY A 151 21.36 -10.18 -3.89
CA GLY A 151 20.63 -11.09 -4.77
C GLY A 151 19.12 -11.17 -4.52
N THR A 152 18.59 -10.61 -3.45
CA THR A 152 17.14 -10.56 -3.21
C THR A 152 16.46 -9.71 -4.29
N LYS A 153 15.33 -10.21 -4.80
CA LYS A 153 14.52 -9.50 -5.80
C LYS A 153 13.11 -9.29 -5.26
N PHE A 154 12.52 -8.16 -5.64
CA PHE A 154 11.09 -7.93 -5.44
C PHE A 154 10.52 -7.07 -6.56
N SER A 155 9.21 -7.16 -6.75
CA SER A 155 8.47 -6.28 -7.64
C SER A 155 7.27 -5.69 -6.91
N THR A 156 6.94 -4.44 -7.20
CA THR A 156 5.87 -3.69 -6.52
C THR A 156 5.23 -2.68 -7.46
N PHE A 157 3.93 -2.43 -7.29
CA PHE A 157 3.30 -1.25 -7.85
C PHE A 157 3.76 -0.03 -7.06
N HIS A 158 4.37 0.93 -7.74
CA HIS A 158 5.20 1.95 -7.10
C HIS A 158 4.74 3.37 -7.44
N TYR A 159 4.51 4.16 -6.40
CA TYR A 159 4.19 5.59 -6.50
C TYR A 159 5.45 6.44 -6.59
N PRO A 160 5.39 7.58 -7.31
CA PRO A 160 6.49 8.54 -7.32
C PRO A 160 6.90 8.99 -5.91
N GLY A 161 8.19 8.94 -5.60
CA GLY A 161 8.76 9.46 -4.35
C GLY A 161 8.54 8.60 -3.10
N MET A 162 7.92 7.43 -3.21
CA MET A 162 7.71 6.52 -2.08
C MET A 162 8.84 5.48 -1.95
N LEU A 163 9.07 4.99 -0.74
CA LEU A 163 9.79 3.73 -0.56
C LEU A 163 8.97 2.57 -1.16
N PRO A 164 9.60 1.57 -1.78
CA PRO A 164 8.90 0.40 -2.30
C PRO A 164 8.10 -0.34 -1.23
N GLY A 165 7.01 -1.01 -1.63
CA GLY A 165 6.22 -1.88 -0.75
C GLY A 165 5.00 -1.23 -0.09
N HIS A 166 4.66 0.00 -0.43
CA HIS A 166 3.52 0.72 0.15
C HIS A 166 2.16 0.41 -0.50
N THR A 167 2.12 -0.48 -1.48
CA THR A 167 0.90 -0.90 -2.20
C THR A 167 0.79 -2.42 -2.20
N PHE A 168 0.93 -3.05 -3.36
CA PHE A 168 1.03 -4.49 -3.50
C PHE A 168 2.37 -4.90 -4.13
N SER A 169 2.88 -6.05 -3.70
CA SER A 169 4.22 -6.50 -4.04
C SER A 169 4.38 -8.00 -3.96
N VAL A 170 5.43 -8.51 -4.60
CA VAL A 170 5.89 -9.90 -4.52
C VAL A 170 7.42 -9.94 -4.54
N ASN A 171 8.04 -10.79 -3.73
CA ASN A 171 9.49 -10.98 -3.74
C ASN A 171 9.91 -12.33 -4.31
N SER A 172 11.22 -12.54 -4.45
CA SER A 172 11.80 -13.77 -5.02
C SER A 172 11.60 -15.02 -4.15
N HIS A 173 11.18 -14.87 -2.90
CA HIS A 173 10.79 -15.98 -2.02
C HIS A 173 9.30 -16.31 -2.15
N GLY A 174 8.57 -15.63 -3.04
CA GLY A 174 7.14 -15.80 -3.23
C GLY A 174 6.29 -15.16 -2.14
N LEU A 175 6.86 -14.33 -1.26
CA LEU A 175 6.09 -13.58 -0.30
C LEU A 175 5.34 -12.46 -1.03
N VAL A 176 4.02 -12.50 -0.94
CA VAL A 176 3.10 -11.47 -1.45
C VAL A 176 2.66 -10.60 -0.29
N GLN A 177 2.69 -9.27 -0.48
CA GLN A 177 2.16 -8.28 0.44
C GLN A 177 1.20 -7.35 -0.29
N THR A 178 0.04 -7.09 0.31
CA THR A 178 -0.79 -5.92 -0.01
C THR A 178 -1.10 -5.16 1.27
N ILE A 179 -1.26 -3.84 1.17
CA ILE A 179 -1.56 -3.00 2.32
C ILE A 179 -2.82 -2.18 2.11
N ASN A 180 -3.58 -1.97 3.19
CA ASN A 180 -4.71 -1.05 3.20
C ASN A 180 -4.46 0.03 4.26
N ASN A 181 -4.61 1.28 3.87
CA ASN A 181 -4.54 2.39 4.82
C ASN A 181 -5.65 2.24 5.86
N ILE A 182 -5.32 2.43 7.13
CA ILE A 182 -6.27 2.53 8.24
C ILE A 182 -6.13 3.92 8.87
N ARG A 183 -7.27 4.58 9.17
CA ARG A 183 -7.30 5.94 9.71
C ARG A 183 -7.60 5.89 11.20
N VAL A 184 -6.56 5.62 11.98
CA VAL A 184 -6.64 5.42 13.44
C VAL A 184 -5.90 6.54 14.15
N ASP A 185 -6.51 7.10 15.21
CA ASP A 185 -5.88 8.07 16.09
C ASP A 185 -4.94 7.37 17.10
N ASP A 186 -4.04 6.55 16.57
CA ASP A 186 -3.08 5.75 17.33
C ASP A 186 -1.67 6.03 16.78
N LEU A 187 -1.21 7.25 16.99
CA LEU A 187 0.07 7.75 16.46
C LEU A 187 1.03 8.06 17.61
N LYS A 188 2.30 7.76 17.40
CA LYS A 188 3.40 8.10 18.33
C LYS A 188 4.71 8.25 17.58
N PRO A 189 5.72 8.94 18.16
CA PRO A 189 7.07 8.90 17.61
C PRO A 189 7.59 7.46 17.62
N GLY A 190 8.09 6.99 16.46
CA GLY A 190 8.54 5.62 16.29
C GLY A 190 8.95 5.34 14.84
N ILE A 191 9.01 4.07 14.47
CA ILE A 191 9.36 3.65 13.12
C ILE A 191 8.20 3.97 12.16
N PRO A 192 8.43 4.75 11.10
CA PRO A 192 7.40 5.06 10.13
C PRO A 192 6.92 3.80 9.40
N ARG A 193 5.61 3.70 9.20
CA ARG A 193 4.94 2.50 8.65
C ARG A 193 5.44 2.09 7.25
N HIS A 194 5.84 3.03 6.39
CA HIS A 194 6.37 2.70 5.06
C HIS A 194 7.74 2.03 5.10
N PHE A 195 8.57 2.33 6.12
CA PHE A 195 9.83 1.62 6.33
C PHE A 195 9.59 0.15 6.72
N ILE A 196 8.52 -0.13 7.46
CA ILE A 196 8.10 -1.49 7.79
C ILE A 196 7.61 -2.21 6.52
N CYS A 197 6.79 -1.55 5.69
CA CYS A 197 6.36 -2.12 4.41
C CYS A 197 7.55 -2.47 3.51
N ARG A 198 8.58 -1.60 3.48
CA ARG A 198 9.82 -1.85 2.73
C ARG A 198 10.59 -3.05 3.30
N ALA A 199 10.65 -3.18 4.63
CA ALA A 199 11.33 -4.28 5.29
C ALA A 199 10.72 -5.65 4.96
N ILE A 200 9.39 -5.73 4.81
CA ILE A 200 8.70 -6.98 4.46
C ILE A 200 9.13 -7.49 3.07
N LEU A 201 9.53 -6.62 2.15
CA LEU A 201 10.02 -7.04 0.81
C LEU A 201 11.34 -7.82 0.88
N ASP A 202 12.10 -7.67 1.96
CA ASP A 202 13.37 -8.37 2.17
C ASP A 202 13.21 -9.67 2.98
N CYS A 203 12.00 -9.94 3.47
CA CYS A 203 11.72 -11.15 4.26
C CYS A 203 11.65 -12.40 3.37
N SER A 204 12.19 -13.50 3.88
CA SER A 204 12.13 -14.81 3.22
C SER A 204 10.90 -15.62 3.61
N THR A 205 10.30 -15.30 4.77
CA THR A 205 9.16 -16.03 5.32
C THR A 205 8.10 -15.10 5.91
N LEU A 206 6.88 -15.63 6.10
CA LEU A 206 5.79 -14.91 6.78
C LEU A 206 6.15 -14.61 8.24
N GLU A 207 6.89 -15.50 8.91
CA GLU A 207 7.34 -15.32 10.29
C GLU A 207 8.27 -14.12 10.42
N GLU A 208 9.22 -13.95 9.48
CA GLU A 208 10.09 -12.77 9.43
C GLU A 208 9.28 -11.49 9.21
N ALA A 209 8.30 -11.52 8.32
CA ALA A 209 7.41 -10.38 8.10
C ALA A 209 6.62 -10.01 9.37
N LEU A 210 6.12 -11.00 10.10
CA LEU A 210 5.42 -10.79 11.36
C LEU A 210 6.30 -10.17 12.44
N VAL A 211 7.61 -10.48 12.49
CA VAL A 211 8.54 -9.82 13.42
C VAL A 211 8.53 -8.30 13.22
N HIS A 212 8.50 -7.83 11.97
CA HIS A 212 8.42 -6.40 11.67
C HIS A 212 7.06 -5.80 12.03
N LEU A 213 5.97 -6.50 11.75
CA LEU A 213 4.61 -6.03 12.01
C LEU A 213 4.24 -6.02 13.50
N GLN A 214 4.83 -6.90 14.31
CA GLN A 214 4.57 -7.00 15.75
C GLN A 214 5.48 -6.10 16.62
N ARG A 215 6.35 -5.30 16.01
CA ARG A 215 7.21 -4.37 16.74
C ARG A 215 6.41 -3.38 17.57
N PRO A 216 6.79 -3.13 18.83
CA PRO A 216 6.09 -2.19 19.70
C PRO A 216 6.42 -0.72 19.43
N ASP A 217 7.48 -0.45 18.67
CA ASP A 217 8.03 0.88 18.37
C ASP A 217 7.58 1.46 17.02
N ARG A 218 6.46 0.95 16.47
CA ARG A 218 5.83 1.51 15.26
C ARG A 218 5.24 2.89 15.55
N ALA A 219 5.38 3.82 14.61
CA ALA A 219 4.81 5.17 14.72
C ALA A 219 3.30 5.18 14.44
N SER A 220 2.86 4.38 13.51
CA SER A 220 1.47 4.14 13.10
C SER A 220 1.35 2.75 12.48
N GLY A 221 0.33 2.51 11.66
CA GLY A 221 0.23 1.20 11.03
C GLY A 221 -0.71 1.15 9.82
N PHE A 222 -0.76 -0.05 9.26
CA PHE A 222 -1.63 -0.45 8.17
C PHE A 222 -2.35 -1.76 8.51
N HIS A 223 -3.31 -2.11 7.69
CA HIS A 223 -3.68 -3.50 7.50
C HIS A 223 -2.78 -4.11 6.42
N HIS A 224 -2.27 -5.32 6.66
CA HIS A 224 -1.46 -6.09 5.72
C HIS A 224 -2.14 -7.40 5.39
N SER A 225 -2.20 -7.74 4.11
CA SER A 225 -2.50 -9.09 3.67
C SER A 225 -1.23 -9.75 3.17
N LEU A 226 -0.90 -10.89 3.72
CA LEU A 226 0.33 -11.61 3.43
C LEU A 226 0.04 -13.02 2.96
N GLY A 227 0.83 -13.51 2.00
CA GLY A 227 0.75 -14.88 1.53
C GLY A 227 2.07 -15.39 0.97
N GLN A 228 2.28 -16.70 1.04
CA GLN A 228 3.48 -17.34 0.52
C GLN A 228 3.18 -18.78 0.11
N PRO A 229 3.87 -19.34 -0.91
CA PRO A 229 3.70 -20.73 -1.37
C PRO A 229 3.90 -21.79 -0.29
N SER A 230 4.85 -21.56 0.63
CA SER A 230 5.12 -22.46 1.75
C SER A 230 4.01 -22.39 2.79
N GLY A 231 3.30 -23.51 3.02
CA GLY A 231 2.36 -23.67 4.13
C GLY A 231 0.91 -23.22 3.88
N ASN A 232 0.52 -22.84 2.66
CA ASN A 232 -0.85 -22.44 2.31
C ASN A 232 -1.48 -21.41 3.28
N ASN A 233 -0.68 -20.51 3.82
CA ASN A 233 -1.13 -19.54 4.81
C ASN A 233 -1.36 -18.17 4.16
N LEU A 234 -2.61 -17.71 4.20
CA LEU A 234 -2.92 -16.31 4.02
C LEU A 234 -3.14 -15.68 5.41
N LEU A 235 -2.53 -14.54 5.62
CA LEU A 235 -2.65 -13.77 6.85
C LEU A 235 -3.30 -12.41 6.56
N SER A 236 -4.22 -12.02 7.42
CA SER A 236 -4.76 -10.67 7.53
C SER A 236 -4.25 -10.09 8.83
N VAL A 237 -3.49 -8.99 8.76
CA VAL A 237 -2.78 -8.42 9.92
C VAL A 237 -3.17 -6.96 10.08
N GLU A 238 -3.92 -6.66 11.12
CA GLU A 238 -4.20 -5.29 11.54
C GLU A 238 -3.13 -4.85 12.54
N ALA A 239 -2.36 -3.84 12.17
CA ALA A 239 -1.18 -3.43 12.93
C ALA A 239 -1.14 -1.92 13.20
N PRO A 240 -2.10 -1.34 13.99
CA PRO A 240 -1.97 0.03 14.48
C PRO A 240 -0.72 0.18 15.38
N ALA A 241 -0.35 1.40 15.78
CA ALA A 241 0.91 1.64 16.52
C ALA A 241 0.99 0.90 17.83
N SER A 242 -0.13 0.80 18.58
CA SER A 242 -0.15 0.25 19.96
C SER A 242 -0.26 -1.26 20.03
N ALA A 243 -0.77 -1.93 18.97
CA ALA A 243 -1.03 -3.36 19.00
C ALA A 243 -0.92 -3.99 17.59
N CYS A 244 -1.02 -5.31 17.53
CA CYS A 244 -1.05 -6.07 16.30
C CYS A 244 -1.98 -7.28 16.50
N GLU A 245 -2.83 -7.53 15.52
CA GLU A 245 -3.66 -8.72 15.46
C GLU A 245 -3.41 -9.47 14.17
N VAL A 246 -3.19 -10.78 14.27
CA VAL A 246 -2.86 -11.66 13.14
C VAL A 246 -3.95 -12.70 13.01
N LYS A 247 -4.66 -12.68 11.89
CA LYS A 247 -5.68 -13.69 11.55
C LYS A 247 -5.22 -14.57 10.40
N LYS A 248 -5.21 -15.86 10.62
CA LYS A 248 -5.08 -16.84 9.55
C LYS A 248 -6.41 -16.93 8.79
N ILE A 249 -6.37 -16.79 7.48
CA ILE A 249 -7.53 -16.82 6.62
C ILE A 249 -7.88 -18.27 6.29
N SER A 250 -9.03 -18.74 6.74
CA SER A 250 -9.57 -20.07 6.50
C SER A 250 -10.83 -20.09 5.61
N ARG A 251 -11.37 -18.92 5.29
CA ARG A 251 -12.51 -18.72 4.38
C ARG A 251 -12.30 -17.40 3.62
N PRO A 252 -12.92 -17.20 2.46
CA PRO A 252 -12.85 -15.93 1.73
C PRO A 252 -13.17 -14.75 2.63
N ALA A 253 -12.34 -13.72 2.57
CA ALA A 253 -12.43 -12.52 3.40
C ALA A 253 -12.08 -11.27 2.58
N SER A 254 -12.51 -10.11 3.08
CA SER A 254 -12.19 -8.81 2.51
C SER A 254 -11.71 -7.84 3.59
N HIS A 255 -10.93 -6.85 3.17
CA HIS A 255 -10.55 -5.73 4.02
C HIS A 255 -10.52 -4.42 3.21
N ALA A 256 -11.19 -3.38 3.73
CA ALA A 256 -11.13 -2.04 3.17
C ALA A 256 -10.16 -1.15 3.98
N ASN A 257 -10.60 0.00 4.53
CA ASN A 257 -9.70 0.98 5.15
C ASN A 257 -10.04 1.35 6.60
N HIS A 258 -10.49 0.38 7.38
CA HIS A 258 -10.75 0.56 8.81
C HIS A 258 -10.51 -0.75 9.55
N LEU A 259 -10.22 -0.67 10.84
CA LEU A 259 -10.03 -1.83 11.71
C LEU A 259 -11.34 -2.59 11.89
N LEU A 260 -11.28 -3.91 11.74
CA LEU A 260 -12.42 -4.83 11.83
C LEU A 260 -12.36 -5.70 13.09
N ASP A 261 -11.18 -5.87 13.69
CA ASP A 261 -11.03 -6.74 14.85
C ASP A 261 -11.57 -6.09 16.12
N GLU A 262 -12.35 -6.86 16.90
CA GLU A 262 -12.94 -6.39 18.16
C GLU A 262 -11.89 -5.96 19.18
N LYS A 263 -10.66 -6.48 19.10
CA LYS A 263 -9.52 -6.07 19.93
C LYS A 263 -9.26 -4.55 19.84
N PHE A 264 -9.59 -3.95 18.70
CA PHE A 264 -9.37 -2.52 18.43
C PHE A 264 -10.62 -1.65 18.63
N SER A 265 -11.70 -2.20 19.17
CA SER A 265 -12.97 -1.46 19.38
C SER A 265 -12.83 -0.22 20.29
N GLY A 266 -11.76 -0.18 21.11
CA GLY A 266 -11.43 0.99 21.94
C GLY A 266 -10.59 2.07 21.25
N LEU A 267 -10.10 1.83 20.02
CA LEU A 267 -9.33 2.82 19.26
C LEU A 267 -10.26 3.75 18.47
N SER A 268 -10.03 5.05 18.56
CA SER A 268 -10.69 6.03 17.70
C SER A 268 -10.21 5.85 16.27
N GLN A 269 -11.13 5.73 15.32
CA GLN A 269 -10.83 5.65 13.89
C GLN A 269 -11.84 6.41 13.04
N THR A 270 -11.40 6.94 11.92
CA THR A 270 -12.27 7.54 10.91
C THR A 270 -12.66 6.47 9.89
N ILE A 271 -13.94 6.14 9.84
CA ILE A 271 -14.51 5.22 8.83
C ILE A 271 -15.25 6.08 7.81
N THR A 272 -14.71 6.21 6.61
CA THR A 272 -15.37 6.94 5.53
C THR A 272 -16.51 6.11 4.93
N ASP A 273 -17.54 6.79 4.37
CA ASP A 273 -18.65 6.11 3.69
C ASP A 273 -18.16 5.16 2.59
N SER A 274 -17.14 5.57 1.85
CA SER A 274 -16.50 4.72 0.84
C SER A 274 -15.87 3.47 1.45
N SER A 275 -15.18 3.58 2.59
CA SER A 275 -14.57 2.42 3.25
C SER A 275 -15.62 1.45 3.79
N ALA A 276 -16.65 1.95 4.46
CA ALA A 276 -17.77 1.15 4.95
C ALA A 276 -18.48 0.43 3.80
N PHE A 277 -18.84 1.16 2.75
CA PHE A 277 -19.51 0.59 1.56
C PHE A 277 -18.67 -0.52 0.91
N ARG A 278 -17.35 -0.30 0.69
CA ARG A 278 -16.50 -1.30 0.03
C ARG A 278 -16.33 -2.55 0.89
N GLN A 279 -16.28 -2.40 2.21
CA GLN A 279 -16.24 -3.52 3.13
C GLN A 279 -17.54 -4.33 3.06
N ASP A 280 -18.68 -3.68 3.29
CA ASP A 280 -20.00 -4.34 3.32
C ASP A 280 -20.33 -5.00 1.97
N MET A 281 -20.08 -4.30 0.86
CA MET A 281 -20.37 -4.79 -0.47
C MET A 281 -19.48 -5.98 -0.84
N SER A 282 -18.18 -5.93 -0.57
CA SER A 282 -17.30 -7.06 -0.85
C SER A 282 -17.64 -8.29 0.00
N GLU A 283 -17.94 -8.12 1.28
CA GLU A 283 -18.42 -9.22 2.12
C GLU A 283 -19.75 -9.80 1.64
N LYS A 284 -20.69 -8.95 1.21
CA LYS A 284 -21.96 -9.40 0.63
C LYS A 284 -21.71 -10.27 -0.60
N LEU A 285 -20.91 -9.78 -1.56
CA LEU A 285 -20.59 -10.48 -2.79
C LEU A 285 -19.83 -11.79 -2.55
N LEU A 286 -18.96 -11.84 -1.53
CA LEU A 286 -18.28 -13.06 -1.10
C LEU A 286 -19.25 -14.11 -0.55
N ARG A 287 -20.33 -13.71 0.14
CA ARG A 287 -21.35 -14.61 0.69
C ARG A 287 -22.35 -15.10 -0.35
N GLU A 288 -22.70 -14.26 -1.33
CA GLU A 288 -23.75 -14.57 -2.33
C GLU A 288 -23.29 -15.53 -3.42
N SER A 289 -22.00 -15.71 -3.61
CA SER A 289 -21.43 -16.58 -4.66
C SER A 289 -20.73 -17.79 -4.06
N THR A 290 -20.96 -18.95 -4.64
CA THR A 290 -20.27 -20.21 -4.25
C THR A 290 -18.81 -20.24 -4.68
N ALA A 291 -18.43 -19.46 -5.71
CA ALA A 291 -17.06 -19.32 -6.20
C ALA A 291 -16.85 -17.93 -6.84
N PRO A 292 -16.89 -16.85 -6.04
CA PRO A 292 -16.77 -15.50 -6.58
C PRO A 292 -15.34 -15.28 -7.12
N LYS A 293 -15.25 -14.89 -8.40
CA LYS A 293 -13.95 -14.46 -8.96
C LYS A 293 -13.56 -13.12 -8.35
N ALA A 294 -12.31 -13.00 -7.91
CA ALA A 294 -11.79 -11.76 -7.33
C ALA A 294 -12.07 -10.53 -8.22
N GLN A 295 -11.87 -10.66 -9.53
CA GLN A 295 -12.14 -9.60 -10.50
C GLN A 295 -13.59 -9.14 -10.48
N SER A 296 -14.58 -10.05 -10.36
CA SER A 296 -15.98 -9.67 -10.38
C SER A 296 -16.36 -8.78 -9.19
N ILE A 297 -15.69 -8.97 -8.05
CA ILE A 297 -15.89 -8.16 -6.86
C ILE A 297 -15.09 -6.86 -6.97
N LEU A 298 -13.77 -6.94 -7.23
CA LEU A 298 -12.91 -5.75 -7.29
C LEU A 298 -13.32 -4.78 -8.41
N PHE A 299 -13.91 -5.29 -9.51
CA PHE A 299 -14.40 -4.48 -10.62
C PHE A 299 -15.87 -4.05 -10.47
N HIS A 300 -16.47 -4.29 -9.28
CA HIS A 300 -17.83 -3.87 -9.02
C HIS A 300 -17.95 -2.34 -9.07
N GLN A 301 -18.73 -1.87 -10.04
CA GLN A 301 -19.00 -0.46 -10.29
C GLN A 301 -20.44 -0.31 -10.76
N PRO A 302 -21.38 0.01 -9.85
CA PRO A 302 -22.80 0.21 -10.20
C PRO A 302 -22.96 1.48 -11.03
N SER A 303 -24.11 1.63 -11.67
CA SER A 303 -24.44 2.81 -12.47
C SER A 303 -24.58 4.09 -11.63
N GLN A 304 -24.92 3.97 -10.36
CA GLN A 304 -25.10 5.05 -9.39
C GLN A 304 -24.54 4.65 -8.03
N GLY A 305 -24.13 5.64 -7.22
CA GLY A 305 -23.61 5.46 -5.87
C GLY A 305 -22.14 5.05 -5.82
N LEU A 306 -21.72 4.63 -4.62
CA LEU A 306 -20.34 4.22 -4.35
C LEU A 306 -19.97 2.93 -5.08
N SER A 307 -18.69 2.73 -5.32
CA SER A 307 -18.14 1.58 -6.05
C SER A 307 -16.91 0.99 -5.38
N ILE A 308 -16.65 -0.31 -5.64
CA ILE A 308 -15.38 -0.94 -5.25
C ILE A 308 -14.29 -0.56 -6.25
N PHE A 309 -14.59 -0.57 -7.55
CA PHE A 309 -13.70 -0.05 -8.58
C PHE A 309 -13.97 1.44 -8.76
N ARG A 310 -13.10 2.27 -8.23
CA ARG A 310 -13.29 3.71 -8.14
C ARG A 310 -12.75 4.38 -9.41
N ARG A 311 -13.64 4.88 -10.21
CA ARG A 311 -13.38 5.71 -11.40
C ARG A 311 -14.42 6.81 -11.37
N PRO A 312 -14.09 8.00 -10.83
CA PRO A 312 -15.02 9.11 -10.75
C PRO A 312 -15.62 9.40 -12.13
N LYS A 313 -16.94 9.54 -12.16
CA LYS A 313 -17.63 10.11 -13.30
C LYS A 313 -17.65 11.61 -13.13
N ASP A 314 -17.73 12.37 -14.22
CA ASP A 314 -17.85 13.81 -14.19
C ASP A 314 -18.93 14.24 -13.17
N GLY A 315 -18.54 15.04 -12.17
CA GLY A 315 -19.44 15.54 -11.13
C GLY A 315 -19.65 14.57 -9.93
N ALA A 316 -18.85 13.52 -9.78
CA ALA A 316 -18.91 12.66 -8.59
C ALA A 316 -18.09 13.27 -7.43
N ASP A 317 -18.63 13.17 -6.22
CA ASP A 317 -17.93 13.61 -4.99
C ASP A 317 -16.79 12.67 -4.56
N ASP A 318 -16.61 11.52 -5.22
CA ASP A 318 -15.54 10.56 -4.92
C ASP A 318 -14.26 10.92 -5.66
N TYR A 319 -13.32 11.54 -4.96
CA TYR A 319 -12.05 12.02 -5.51
C TYR A 319 -11.03 10.90 -5.75
N ALA A 320 -11.14 9.75 -5.10
CA ALA A 320 -10.16 8.68 -5.26
C ALA A 320 -10.38 7.87 -6.55
N PHE A 321 -9.27 7.33 -7.05
CA PHE A 321 -9.19 6.64 -8.32
C PHE A 321 -8.49 5.29 -8.15
N THR A 322 -9.08 4.19 -8.63
CA THR A 322 -8.40 2.90 -8.66
C THR A 322 -7.28 2.94 -9.70
N LEU A 323 -6.06 3.13 -9.23
CA LEU A 323 -4.86 3.27 -10.06
C LEU A 323 -4.47 1.95 -10.71
N ALA A 324 -4.60 0.85 -9.94
CA ALA A 324 -4.34 -0.50 -10.44
C ALA A 324 -5.06 -1.56 -9.60
N THR A 325 -5.28 -2.74 -10.20
CA THR A 325 -5.72 -3.95 -9.52
C THR A 325 -4.66 -5.02 -9.69
N GLY A 326 -4.06 -5.49 -8.57
CA GLY A 326 -3.14 -6.62 -8.54
C GLY A 326 -3.86 -7.91 -8.13
N ILE A 327 -3.59 -9.02 -8.82
CA ILE A 327 -4.13 -10.36 -8.48
C ILE A 327 -2.98 -11.33 -8.43
N PHE A 328 -2.79 -12.00 -7.30
CA PHE A 328 -1.71 -12.93 -7.02
C PHE A 328 -2.27 -14.30 -6.74
N HIS A 329 -1.94 -15.28 -7.59
CA HIS A 329 -2.25 -16.69 -7.41
C HIS A 329 -1.04 -17.36 -6.76
N ILE A 330 -1.22 -17.89 -5.58
CA ILE A 330 -0.17 -18.44 -4.72
C ILE A 330 -0.36 -19.96 -4.67
N SER A 331 0.51 -20.70 -5.33
CA SER A 331 0.51 -22.16 -5.38
C SER A 331 1.80 -22.73 -4.83
N ALA A 332 1.87 -24.05 -4.65
CA ALA A 332 3.09 -24.73 -4.24
C ALA A 332 4.25 -24.53 -5.24
N SER A 333 3.94 -24.27 -6.52
CA SER A 333 4.94 -24.05 -7.58
C SER A 333 5.46 -22.61 -7.65
N GLY A 334 4.88 -21.68 -6.89
CA GLY A 334 5.26 -20.26 -6.88
C GLY A 334 4.07 -19.33 -6.97
N VAL A 335 4.35 -18.07 -7.30
CA VAL A 335 3.36 -17.01 -7.42
C VAL A 335 3.21 -16.59 -8.88
N LYS A 336 1.99 -16.66 -9.39
CA LYS A 336 1.62 -16.01 -10.66
C LYS A 336 0.82 -14.76 -10.34
N TRP A 337 1.07 -13.70 -11.08
CA TRP A 337 0.37 -12.45 -10.86
C TRP A 337 -0.04 -11.77 -12.16
N GLN A 338 -1.05 -10.92 -12.06
CA GLN A 338 -1.51 -10.06 -13.13
C GLN A 338 -1.93 -8.70 -12.56
N ILE A 339 -1.69 -7.65 -13.34
CA ILE A 339 -2.00 -6.27 -12.97
C ILE A 339 -2.90 -5.67 -14.04
N HIS A 340 -4.03 -5.12 -13.61
CA HIS A 340 -4.99 -4.45 -14.46
C HIS A 340 -5.01 -2.95 -14.14
N LEU A 341 -5.06 -2.13 -15.17
CA LEU A 341 -5.31 -0.69 -15.04
C LEU A 341 -6.79 -0.35 -15.26
N ASN A 342 -7.52 -1.19 -16.00
CA ASN A 342 -8.94 -1.02 -16.31
C ASN A 342 -9.70 -2.34 -16.15
N LYS A 343 -11.00 -2.25 -15.79
CA LYS A 343 -11.83 -3.41 -15.45
C LYS A 343 -12.20 -4.36 -16.60
N ASN A 344 -12.23 -3.89 -17.83
CA ASN A 344 -12.71 -4.67 -18.98
C ASN A 344 -11.60 -4.97 -20.00
N GLU A 345 -10.35 -4.83 -19.60
CA GLU A 345 -9.19 -5.03 -20.44
C GLU A 345 -8.38 -6.24 -20.00
N LEU A 346 -7.56 -6.74 -20.91
CA LEU A 346 -6.53 -7.72 -20.56
C LEU A 346 -5.60 -7.11 -19.52
N PRO A 347 -4.89 -7.93 -18.71
CA PRO A 347 -3.92 -7.41 -17.78
C PRO A 347 -2.87 -6.57 -18.53
N ALA A 348 -2.52 -5.42 -17.95
CA ALA A 348 -1.45 -4.57 -18.47
C ALA A 348 -0.08 -5.23 -18.33
N LEU A 349 0.08 -6.06 -17.28
CA LEU A 349 1.25 -6.92 -17.04
C LEU A 349 0.83 -8.23 -16.39
N ALA A 350 1.59 -9.30 -16.68
CA ALA A 350 1.48 -10.62 -16.03
C ALA A 350 2.82 -11.36 -16.11
N ASN A 351 3.03 -12.36 -15.21
CA ASN A 351 4.18 -13.29 -15.26
C ASN A 351 3.75 -14.72 -15.50
#